data_b2a8097f3a423287c82fe3b5fe9506ec
#
_entry.id   b2a8097f3a423287c82fe3b5fe9506ec
#
_cell.length_a   1.000
_cell.length_b   1.000
_cell.length_c   1.000
_cell.angle_alpha   90.00
_cell.angle_beta   90.00
_cell.angle_gamma   90.00
#
_symmetry.space_group_name_H-M   'P 1'
#
loop_
_entity.id
_entity.type
_entity.pdbx_description
1 polymer ?
#
loop_
_entity_poly.entity_id
_entity_poly.type
_entity_poly.pdbx_seq_one_letter_code
_entity_poly.pdbx_strand_id
1 'polypeptide(L)'
;FSTPPMLAWLTAKAAAISAQDTLLEPSAGNGALALWGSVQSASLLLNEIDPARRDSLGHIFPKATITAHDGELIADLHRGPVPSVVLMNAPFARSQERGMDGETAQRHLRSAIRSAAAGARIVAIMPEGFDASTFAKAQDEASLLLNVRLEQMFRRTGTGIAVRLIVIDKVSTAPSSAITGDTCDLIALHELLNALPPRVETSTNIHRLAIGKPVCL
;
A
#
# COMPACT_ATOMS: atom_id res chain seq x y z
N PHE A 1 -7.62 11.73 7.78
CA PHE A 1 -8.58 10.76 8.32
C PHE A 1 -7.87 9.42 8.55
N SER A 2 -8.21 8.72 9.64
CA SER A 2 -7.70 7.37 9.88
C SER A 2 -8.49 6.35 9.07
N THR A 3 -7.82 5.34 8.55
CA THR A 3 -8.48 4.25 7.80
C THR A 3 -9.35 3.42 8.76
N PRO A 4 -10.63 3.17 8.44
CA PRO A 4 -11.50 2.32 9.26
C PRO A 4 -10.91 0.91 9.43
N PRO A 5 -11.01 0.29 10.63
CA PRO A 5 -10.33 -0.98 10.93
C PRO A 5 -10.63 -2.12 9.96
N MET A 6 -11.89 -2.29 9.55
CA MET A 6 -12.27 -3.35 8.61
C MET A 6 -11.74 -3.08 7.19
N LEU A 7 -11.72 -1.82 6.75
CA LEU A 7 -11.11 -1.47 5.47
C LEU A 7 -9.60 -1.65 5.51
N ALA A 8 -8.95 -1.31 6.63
CA ALA A 8 -7.52 -1.56 6.82
C ALA A 8 -7.19 -3.06 6.77
N TRP A 9 -8.01 -3.90 7.38
CA TRP A 9 -7.88 -5.35 7.30
C TRP A 9 -8.03 -5.87 5.86
N LEU A 10 -9.05 -5.42 5.13
CA LEU A 10 -9.27 -5.82 3.73
C LEU A 10 -8.13 -5.34 2.83
N THR A 11 -7.59 -4.15 3.08
CA THR A 11 -6.42 -3.63 2.36
C THR A 11 -5.19 -4.53 2.60
N ALA A 12 -4.92 -4.91 3.84
CA ALA A 12 -3.83 -5.84 4.18
C ALA A 12 -4.07 -7.25 3.60
N LYS A 13 -5.31 -7.73 3.60
CA LYS A 13 -5.69 -9.00 2.96
C LYS A 13 -5.41 -8.99 1.44
N ALA A 14 -5.79 -7.90 0.75
CA ALA A 14 -5.52 -7.74 -0.69
C ALA A 14 -4.02 -7.80 -1.02
N ALA A 15 -3.19 -7.36 -0.09
CA ALA A 15 -1.74 -7.38 -0.23
C ALA A 15 -1.12 -8.78 -0.13
N ALA A 16 -1.86 -9.77 0.38
CA ALA A 16 -1.39 -11.15 0.57
C ALA A 16 -0.02 -11.21 1.26
N ILE A 17 0.10 -10.52 2.41
CA ILE A 17 1.35 -10.37 3.15
C ILE A 17 1.79 -11.71 3.74
N SER A 18 3.07 -12.00 3.70
CA SER A 18 3.70 -13.17 4.30
C SER A 18 4.77 -12.79 5.33
N ALA A 19 5.23 -13.75 6.12
CA ALA A 19 6.26 -13.54 7.14
C ALA A 19 7.64 -13.15 6.57
N GLN A 20 7.87 -13.35 5.28
CA GLN A 20 9.11 -13.00 4.58
C GLN A 20 9.10 -11.60 3.98
N ASP A 21 7.95 -10.93 4.03
CA ASP A 21 7.80 -9.62 3.39
C ASP A 21 8.44 -8.50 4.19
N THR A 22 8.88 -7.49 3.45
CA THR A 22 9.17 -6.16 3.95
C THR A 22 8.01 -5.25 3.54
N LEU A 23 7.23 -4.82 4.52
CA LEU A 23 6.07 -3.95 4.33
C LEU A 23 6.47 -2.50 4.45
N LEU A 24 6.16 -1.68 3.47
CA LEU A 24 6.26 -0.21 3.55
C LEU A 24 4.87 0.41 3.66
N GLU A 25 4.71 1.33 4.62
CA GLU A 25 3.61 2.30 4.65
C GLU A 25 4.20 3.72 4.52
N PRO A 26 4.11 4.36 3.32
CA PRO A 26 4.82 5.61 3.03
C PRO A 26 4.17 6.86 3.68
N SER A 27 2.99 6.72 4.26
CA SER A 27 2.26 7.76 4.99
C SER A 27 1.44 7.10 6.10
N ALA A 28 2.14 6.65 7.15
CA ALA A 28 1.60 5.70 8.12
C ALA A 28 0.49 6.28 9.02
N GLY A 29 0.45 7.60 9.19
CA GLY A 29 -0.56 8.22 10.03
C GLY A 29 -0.56 7.63 11.45
N ASN A 30 -1.70 7.07 11.85
CA ASN A 30 -1.85 6.39 13.14
C ASN A 30 -1.52 4.88 13.08
N GLY A 31 -0.99 4.36 11.98
CA GLY A 31 -0.61 2.96 11.83
C GLY A 31 -1.77 1.98 11.62
N ALA A 32 -2.92 2.45 11.13
CA ALA A 32 -4.11 1.60 10.97
C ALA A 32 -3.89 0.47 9.96
N LEU A 33 -3.20 0.73 8.86
CA LEU A 33 -2.83 -0.29 7.88
C LEU A 33 -1.67 -1.15 8.40
N ALA A 34 -0.66 -0.53 9.01
CA ALA A 34 0.49 -1.20 9.59
C ALA A 34 0.09 -2.24 10.64
N LEU A 35 -0.95 -1.97 11.44
CA LEU A 35 -1.42 -2.89 12.47
C LEU A 35 -1.74 -4.28 11.90
N TRP A 36 -2.45 -4.34 10.80
CA TRP A 36 -2.81 -5.62 10.16
C TRP A 36 -1.64 -6.25 9.40
N GLY A 37 -0.76 -5.41 8.85
CA GLY A 37 0.46 -5.85 8.19
C GLY A 37 1.50 -6.41 9.17
N SER A 38 1.66 -5.78 10.35
CA SER A 38 2.68 -6.12 11.34
C SER A 38 2.58 -7.56 11.88
N VAL A 39 1.37 -8.10 11.95
CA VAL A 39 1.12 -9.47 12.42
C VAL A 39 1.69 -10.52 11.45
N GLN A 40 1.83 -10.19 10.19
CA GLN A 40 2.20 -11.11 9.12
C GLN A 40 3.55 -10.82 8.48
N SER A 41 4.07 -9.59 8.59
CA SER A 41 5.31 -9.20 7.92
C SER A 41 6.56 -9.49 8.77
N ALA A 42 7.66 -9.85 8.11
CA ALA A 42 8.94 -10.05 8.77
C ALA A 42 9.60 -8.72 9.15
N SER A 43 9.34 -7.66 8.40
CA SER A 43 9.90 -6.33 8.65
C SER A 43 8.88 -5.25 8.28
N LEU A 44 8.87 -4.17 9.07
CA LEU A 44 7.91 -3.07 8.95
C LEU A 44 8.65 -1.75 8.79
N LEU A 45 8.40 -1.08 7.67
CA LEU A 45 8.94 0.25 7.34
C LEU A 45 7.80 1.25 7.37
N LEU A 46 7.82 2.17 8.31
CA LEU A 46 6.79 3.19 8.48
C LEU A 46 7.38 4.57 8.21
N ASN A 47 6.76 5.32 7.34
CA ASN A 47 7.14 6.70 7.09
C ASN A 47 5.99 7.63 7.51
N GLU A 48 6.28 8.63 8.34
CA GLU A 48 5.30 9.62 8.78
C GLU A 48 6.00 10.97 9.03
N ILE A 49 5.51 12.01 8.37
CA ILE A 49 6.13 13.33 8.45
C ILE A 49 5.77 14.07 9.75
N ASP A 50 4.62 13.79 10.33
CA ASP A 50 4.17 14.40 11.58
C ASP A 50 4.91 13.82 12.79
N PRO A 51 5.61 14.64 13.60
CA PRO A 51 6.43 14.14 14.70
C PRO A 51 5.61 13.48 15.83
N ALA A 52 4.40 13.96 16.13
CA ALA A 52 3.59 13.38 17.20
C ALA A 52 3.06 12.00 16.81
N ARG A 53 2.69 11.83 15.53
CA ARG A 53 2.29 10.51 15.01
C ARG A 53 3.45 9.55 14.95
N ARG A 54 4.66 10.01 14.55
CA ARG A 54 5.86 9.16 14.56
C ARG A 54 6.18 8.65 15.95
N ASP A 55 6.09 9.51 16.97
CA ASP A 55 6.29 9.11 18.37
C ASP A 55 5.29 8.02 18.77
N SER A 56 4.01 8.20 18.46
CA SER A 56 2.97 7.19 18.69
C SER A 56 3.27 5.88 17.95
N LEU A 57 3.70 5.94 16.68
CA LEU A 57 4.09 4.75 15.92
C LEU A 57 5.26 4.01 16.57
N GLY A 58 6.26 4.72 17.12
CA GLY A 58 7.38 4.12 17.83
C GLY A 58 6.96 3.32 19.08
N HIS A 59 5.95 3.80 19.79
CA HIS A 59 5.38 3.08 20.92
C HIS A 59 4.55 1.86 20.50
N ILE A 60 3.77 1.97 19.44
CA ILE A 60 2.90 0.89 18.94
C ILE A 60 3.72 -0.21 18.23
N PHE A 61 4.73 0.19 17.47
CA PHE A 61 5.54 -0.70 16.65
C PHE A 61 7.02 -0.60 16.98
N PRO A 62 7.45 -1.04 18.17
CA PRO A 62 8.82 -0.83 18.67
C PRO A 62 9.92 -1.54 17.86
N LYS A 63 9.54 -2.45 16.96
CA LYS A 63 10.47 -3.16 16.06
C LYS A 63 10.46 -2.60 14.63
N ALA A 64 9.60 -1.63 14.33
CA ALA A 64 9.53 -1.02 13.01
C ALA A 64 10.68 -0.05 12.77
N THR A 65 11.13 0.04 11.53
CA THR A 65 11.96 1.16 11.08
C THR A 65 11.04 2.33 10.76
N ILE A 66 11.20 3.44 11.47
CA ILE A 66 10.35 4.62 11.30
C ILE A 66 11.18 5.77 10.72
N THR A 67 10.68 6.40 9.67
CA THR A 67 11.32 7.52 8.97
C THR A 67 10.42 8.76 8.93
N ALA A 68 10.99 9.91 8.56
CA ALA A 68 10.33 11.23 8.56
C ALA A 68 10.42 11.91 7.19
N HIS A 69 10.44 11.14 6.11
CA HIS A 69 10.58 11.67 4.77
C HIS A 69 9.26 12.22 4.24
N ASP A 70 9.33 13.10 3.25
CA ASP A 70 8.19 13.37 2.40
C ASP A 70 7.84 12.10 1.62
N GLY A 71 6.58 11.63 1.72
CA GLY A 71 6.12 10.42 1.06
C GLY A 71 6.18 10.49 -0.48
N GLU A 72 6.15 11.70 -1.06
CA GLU A 72 6.36 11.90 -2.50
C GLU A 72 7.78 11.56 -2.93
N LEU A 73 8.74 11.63 -2.01
CA LEU A 73 10.17 11.41 -2.25
C LEU A 73 10.70 10.09 -1.65
N ILE A 74 9.81 9.20 -1.18
CA ILE A 74 10.22 7.97 -0.49
C ILE A 74 11.16 7.10 -1.32
N ALA A 75 10.97 7.03 -2.64
CA ALA A 75 11.84 6.29 -3.54
C ALA A 75 13.27 6.83 -3.58
N ASP A 76 13.43 8.13 -3.40
CA ASP A 76 14.73 8.81 -3.51
C ASP A 76 15.43 8.91 -2.14
N LEU A 77 14.68 8.88 -1.04
CA LEU A 77 15.19 9.09 0.31
C LEU A 77 15.33 7.81 1.13
N HIS A 78 14.53 6.78 0.88
CA HIS A 78 14.62 5.51 1.59
C HIS A 78 15.96 4.80 1.34
N ARG A 79 16.62 4.35 2.40
CA ARG A 79 17.93 3.68 2.38
C ARG A 79 17.94 2.34 3.13
N GLY A 80 16.76 1.77 3.33
CA GLY A 80 16.57 0.50 4.04
C GLY A 80 16.35 -0.69 3.09
N PRO A 81 15.85 -1.80 3.62
CA PRO A 81 15.43 -2.95 2.82
C PRO A 81 14.41 -2.56 1.77
N VAL A 82 14.50 -3.16 0.58
CA VAL A 82 13.56 -2.89 -0.52
C VAL A 82 12.21 -3.51 -0.19
N PRO A 83 11.09 -2.75 -0.21
CA PRO A 83 9.78 -3.27 0.12
C PRO A 83 9.28 -4.30 -0.90
N SER A 84 8.76 -5.43 -0.42
CA SER A 84 8.05 -6.42 -1.24
C SER A 84 6.53 -6.24 -1.20
N VAL A 85 6.03 -5.43 -0.26
CA VAL A 85 4.63 -5.02 -0.16
C VAL A 85 4.56 -3.54 0.22
N VAL A 86 3.62 -2.83 -0.37
CA VAL A 86 3.28 -1.47 0.04
C VAL A 86 1.79 -1.38 0.36
N LEU A 87 1.48 -0.86 1.55
CA LEU A 87 0.13 -0.45 1.91
C LEU A 87 0.10 1.07 2.02
N MET A 88 -0.88 1.71 1.42
CA MET A 88 -1.02 3.15 1.56
C MET A 88 -2.48 3.61 1.56
N ASN A 89 -2.74 4.61 2.40
CA ASN A 89 -3.89 5.48 2.26
C ASN A 89 -3.33 6.85 1.85
N ALA A 90 -3.42 7.16 0.56
CA ALA A 90 -2.81 8.36 0.02
C ALA A 90 -3.36 9.62 0.72
N PRO A 91 -2.52 10.60 1.05
CA PRO A 91 -3.02 11.85 1.60
C PRO A 91 -3.92 12.55 0.58
N PHE A 92 -5.16 12.86 0.99
CA PHE A 92 -6.09 13.67 0.20
C PHE A 92 -5.84 15.14 0.54
N ALA A 93 -4.71 15.69 0.11
CA ALA A 93 -4.27 16.99 0.57
C ALA A 93 -5.17 18.12 0.04
N ARG A 94 -5.78 18.86 0.99
CA ARG A 94 -5.94 20.29 0.83
C ARG A 94 -4.62 20.93 1.30
N SER A 95 -3.73 21.28 0.41
CA SER A 95 -2.68 22.22 0.80
C SER A 95 -3.35 23.56 1.09
N GLN A 96 -3.09 24.14 2.25
CA GLN A 96 -3.63 25.46 2.60
C GLN A 96 -3.18 26.55 1.60
N GLU A 97 -2.12 26.29 0.84
CA GLU A 97 -1.52 27.25 -0.10
C GLU A 97 -1.80 26.97 -1.59
N ARG A 98 -2.19 25.74 -1.99
CA ARG A 98 -2.32 25.36 -3.41
C ARG A 98 -3.70 24.86 -3.83
N GLY A 99 -4.72 24.94 -2.97
CA GLY A 99 -6.04 24.36 -3.27
C GLY A 99 -6.05 22.82 -3.23
N MET A 100 -7.01 22.19 -3.91
CA MET A 100 -7.06 20.73 -4.05
C MET A 100 -6.02 20.28 -5.09
N ASP A 101 -4.84 19.83 -4.63
CA ASP A 101 -3.86 19.21 -5.50
C ASP A 101 -4.26 17.74 -5.73
N GLY A 102 -5.01 17.50 -6.80
CA GLY A 102 -5.45 16.15 -7.19
C GLY A 102 -4.31 15.21 -7.60
N GLU A 103 -3.10 15.74 -7.79
CA GLU A 103 -1.92 14.96 -8.19
C GLU A 103 -1.09 14.46 -7.00
N THR A 104 -1.26 15.02 -5.80
CA THR A 104 -0.50 14.59 -4.60
C THR A 104 -0.57 13.08 -4.39
N ALA A 105 -1.77 12.50 -4.40
CA ALA A 105 -1.96 11.07 -4.23
C ALA A 105 -1.26 10.25 -5.34
N GLN A 106 -1.24 10.76 -6.58
CA GLN A 106 -0.54 10.13 -7.71
C GLN A 106 0.98 10.17 -7.52
N ARG A 107 1.54 11.29 -7.04
CA ARG A 107 2.99 11.41 -6.78
C ARG A 107 3.43 10.45 -5.67
N HIS A 108 2.65 10.35 -4.58
CA HIS A 108 2.88 9.37 -3.53
C HIS A 108 2.86 7.93 -4.07
N LEU A 109 1.83 7.57 -4.86
CA LEU A 109 1.72 6.23 -5.44
C LEU A 109 2.88 5.92 -6.39
N ARG A 110 3.28 6.87 -7.25
CA ARG A 110 4.43 6.70 -8.15
C ARG A 110 5.71 6.46 -7.38
N SER A 111 5.95 7.23 -6.32
CA SER A 111 7.11 7.07 -5.45
C SER A 111 7.10 5.72 -4.74
N ALA A 112 5.94 5.27 -4.26
CA ALA A 112 5.76 3.96 -3.63
C ALA A 112 6.09 2.80 -4.60
N ILE A 113 5.59 2.85 -5.84
CA ILE A 113 5.90 1.85 -6.87
C ILE A 113 7.40 1.85 -7.19
N ARG A 114 8.03 3.01 -7.35
CA ARG A 114 9.47 3.11 -7.61
C ARG A 114 10.31 2.52 -6.49
N SER A 115 9.93 2.71 -5.22
CA SER A 115 10.65 2.19 -4.06
C SER A 115 10.53 0.68 -3.86
N ALA A 116 9.52 0.05 -4.45
CA ALA A 116 9.21 -1.36 -4.25
C ALA A 116 10.05 -2.28 -5.15
N ALA A 117 10.24 -3.53 -4.71
CA ALA A 117 10.91 -4.58 -5.49
C ALA A 117 10.12 -4.96 -6.74
N ALA A 118 10.79 -5.54 -7.74
CA ALA A 118 10.11 -6.24 -8.83
C ALA A 118 9.28 -7.39 -8.26
N GLY A 119 8.03 -7.56 -8.71
CA GLY A 119 7.07 -8.52 -8.15
C GLY A 119 6.34 -8.03 -6.89
N ALA A 120 6.67 -6.85 -6.38
CA ALA A 120 5.99 -6.29 -5.21
C ALA A 120 4.51 -6.01 -5.48
N ARG A 121 3.66 -6.22 -4.45
CA ARG A 121 2.25 -5.83 -4.48
C ARG A 121 2.03 -4.52 -3.74
N ILE A 122 1.38 -3.60 -4.40
CA ILE A 122 1.01 -2.28 -3.87
C ILE A 122 -0.52 -2.23 -3.74
N VAL A 123 -1.02 -1.97 -2.54
CA VAL A 123 -2.45 -1.78 -2.28
C VAL A 123 -2.65 -0.37 -1.76
N ALA A 124 -3.44 0.42 -2.48
CA ALA A 124 -3.62 1.82 -2.18
C ALA A 124 -5.09 2.22 -2.11
N ILE A 125 -5.43 3.02 -1.11
CA ILE A 125 -6.69 3.76 -1.01
C ILE A 125 -6.43 5.13 -1.63
N MET A 126 -7.13 5.42 -2.72
CA MET A 126 -6.93 6.61 -3.56
C MET A 126 -8.18 7.49 -3.58
N PRO A 127 -8.07 8.77 -3.93
CA PRO A 127 -9.23 9.63 -4.15
C PRO A 127 -10.19 9.05 -5.19
N GLU A 128 -11.50 9.32 -5.05
CA GLU A 128 -12.54 8.83 -5.96
C GLU A 128 -12.25 9.10 -7.44
N GLY A 129 -11.79 10.31 -7.75
CA GLY A 129 -11.49 10.76 -9.13
C GLY A 129 -10.17 10.21 -9.69
N PHE A 130 -9.46 9.34 -8.99
CA PHE A 130 -8.19 8.79 -9.48
C PHE A 130 -8.42 7.83 -10.66
N ASP A 131 -7.79 8.12 -11.82
CA ASP A 131 -7.82 7.24 -12.98
C ASP A 131 -6.69 6.20 -12.89
N ALA A 132 -7.01 5.07 -12.24
CA ALA A 132 -6.06 3.98 -12.05
C ALA A 132 -5.60 3.34 -13.37
N SER A 133 -6.46 3.30 -14.38
CA SER A 133 -6.14 2.68 -15.67
C SER A 133 -5.14 3.49 -16.47
N THR A 134 -5.37 4.79 -16.58
CA THR A 134 -4.41 5.69 -17.24
C THR A 134 -3.10 5.77 -16.46
N PHE A 135 -3.18 5.83 -15.12
CA PHE A 135 -2.00 5.84 -14.28
C PHE A 135 -1.14 4.59 -14.47
N ALA A 136 -1.73 3.39 -14.41
CA ALA A 136 -0.99 2.13 -14.57
C ALA A 136 -0.33 2.01 -15.95
N LYS A 137 -1.04 2.40 -17.01
CA LYS A 137 -0.48 2.41 -18.38
C LYS A 137 0.72 3.36 -18.55
N ALA A 138 0.79 4.40 -17.75
CA ALA A 138 1.90 5.36 -17.76
C ALA A 138 3.12 4.90 -16.93
N GLN A 139 3.07 3.71 -16.32
CA GLN A 139 4.16 3.11 -15.55
C GLN A 139 4.63 1.83 -16.27
N ASP A 140 5.91 1.74 -16.57
CA ASP A 140 6.47 0.61 -17.35
C ASP A 140 6.32 -0.76 -16.68
N GLU A 141 6.16 -0.79 -15.35
CA GLU A 141 6.13 -2.01 -14.54
C GLU A 141 4.91 -2.07 -13.60
N ALA A 142 3.78 -1.44 -13.94
CA ALA A 142 2.60 -1.43 -13.08
C ALA A 142 1.44 -2.18 -13.71
N SER A 143 1.17 -3.36 -13.20
CA SER A 143 0.03 -4.19 -13.59
C SER A 143 -1.16 -3.95 -12.66
N LEU A 144 -2.19 -3.29 -13.15
CA LEU A 144 -3.42 -3.05 -12.38
C LEU A 144 -4.24 -4.33 -12.28
N LEU A 145 -4.46 -4.83 -11.06
CA LEU A 145 -5.24 -6.04 -10.78
C LEU A 145 -6.66 -5.75 -10.30
N LEU A 146 -6.85 -4.64 -9.57
CA LEU A 146 -8.14 -4.26 -9.01
C LEU A 146 -8.28 -2.74 -8.96
N ASN A 147 -9.48 -2.28 -9.30
CA ASN A 147 -9.89 -0.87 -9.17
C ASN A 147 -11.38 -0.83 -8.77
N VAL A 148 -11.64 -0.78 -7.48
CA VAL A 148 -13.00 -0.78 -6.92
C VAL A 148 -13.29 0.55 -6.26
N ARG A 149 -14.40 1.19 -6.65
CA ARG A 149 -14.92 2.37 -5.99
C ARG A 149 -15.65 1.98 -4.71
N LEU A 150 -15.31 2.62 -3.61
CA LEU A 150 -15.83 2.35 -2.29
C LEU A 150 -16.65 3.55 -1.79
N GLU A 151 -17.94 3.35 -1.57
CA GLU A 151 -18.82 4.38 -1.01
C GLU A 151 -18.96 4.22 0.50
N GLN A 152 -19.11 5.34 1.20
CA GLN A 152 -19.46 5.42 2.62
C GLN A 152 -18.53 4.70 3.61
N MET A 153 -17.39 4.15 3.16
CA MET A 153 -16.46 3.40 4.02
C MET A 153 -15.89 4.22 5.17
N PHE A 154 -15.75 5.53 4.97
CA PHE A 154 -15.21 6.47 5.97
C PHE A 154 -16.30 7.20 6.78
N ARG A 155 -17.57 6.85 6.62
CA ARG A 155 -18.68 7.57 7.29
C ARG A 155 -18.55 7.59 8.81
N ARG A 156 -18.10 6.49 9.42
CA ARG A 156 -17.90 6.39 10.87
C ARG A 156 -16.66 7.14 11.37
N THR A 157 -15.75 7.51 10.49
CA THR A 157 -14.53 8.29 10.81
C THR A 157 -14.65 9.76 10.40
N GLY A 158 -15.86 10.23 10.07
CA GLY A 158 -16.19 11.64 9.93
C GLY A 158 -16.31 12.15 8.50
N THR A 159 -16.28 11.29 7.48
CA THR A 159 -16.50 11.74 6.08
C THR A 159 -17.29 10.71 5.27
N GLY A 160 -18.20 11.21 4.40
CA GLY A 160 -18.93 10.40 3.41
C GLY A 160 -18.23 10.30 2.04
N ILE A 161 -16.96 10.71 1.96
CA ILE A 161 -16.24 10.74 0.68
C ILE A 161 -16.06 9.30 0.16
N ALA A 162 -16.37 9.09 -1.13
CA ALA A 162 -16.03 7.87 -1.81
C ALA A 162 -14.52 7.84 -2.13
N VAL A 163 -13.96 6.64 -2.14
CA VAL A 163 -12.54 6.38 -2.43
C VAL A 163 -12.42 5.24 -3.42
N ARG A 164 -11.23 4.99 -3.91
CA ARG A 164 -10.91 3.79 -4.68
C ARG A 164 -9.93 2.91 -3.93
N LEU A 165 -10.19 1.62 -3.88
CA LEU A 165 -9.20 0.63 -3.54
C LEU A 165 -8.58 0.12 -4.83
N ILE A 166 -7.26 0.25 -4.96
CA ILE A 166 -6.52 -0.25 -6.10
C ILE A 166 -5.49 -1.27 -5.65
N VAL A 167 -5.26 -2.29 -6.48
CA VAL A 167 -4.20 -3.28 -6.31
C VAL A 167 -3.36 -3.29 -7.57
N ILE A 168 -2.06 -3.12 -7.40
CA ILE A 168 -1.06 -3.11 -8.46
C ILE A 168 0.03 -4.12 -8.11
N ASP A 169 0.42 -4.97 -9.06
CA ASP A 169 1.68 -5.71 -8.97
C ASP A 169 2.75 -5.02 -9.82
N LYS A 170 3.96 -4.88 -9.26
CA LYS A 170 5.11 -4.32 -9.98
C LYS A 170 5.73 -5.38 -10.88
N VAL A 171 5.08 -5.61 -12.01
CA VAL A 171 5.48 -6.58 -13.05
C VAL A 171 5.27 -6.01 -14.44
N SER A 172 6.08 -6.45 -15.39
CA SER A 172 6.01 -6.00 -16.80
C SER A 172 4.85 -6.62 -17.58
N THR A 173 4.26 -7.70 -17.09
CA THR A 173 3.14 -8.40 -17.75
C THR A 173 1.83 -8.07 -17.06
N ALA A 174 0.97 -7.31 -17.73
CA ALA A 174 -0.36 -7.02 -17.22
C ALA A 174 -1.30 -8.22 -17.38
N PRO A 175 -2.24 -8.48 -16.43
CA PRO A 175 -3.37 -9.36 -16.69
C PRO A 175 -4.23 -8.79 -17.81
N SER A 176 -5.02 -9.64 -18.43
CA SER A 176 -5.90 -9.26 -19.57
C SER A 176 -6.95 -8.21 -19.18
N SER A 177 -7.34 -8.16 -17.90
CA SER A 177 -8.26 -7.14 -17.35
C SER A 177 -8.13 -7.04 -15.83
N ALA A 178 -8.29 -5.82 -15.29
CA ALA A 178 -8.41 -5.60 -13.86
C ALA A 178 -9.83 -5.92 -13.38
N ILE A 179 -9.95 -6.39 -12.13
CA ILE A 179 -11.24 -6.50 -11.44
C ILE A 179 -11.74 -5.08 -11.16
N THR A 180 -12.94 -4.75 -11.62
CA THR A 180 -13.56 -3.43 -11.44
C THR A 180 -14.92 -3.57 -10.79
N GLY A 181 -15.37 -2.54 -10.08
CA GLY A 181 -16.69 -2.49 -9.47
C GLY A 181 -16.89 -1.29 -8.56
N ASP A 182 -18.11 -1.18 -8.06
CA ASP A 182 -18.52 -0.20 -7.05
C ASP A 182 -19.19 -0.96 -5.92
N THR A 183 -18.85 -0.63 -4.66
CA THR A 183 -19.51 -1.22 -3.50
C THR A 183 -19.52 -0.28 -2.30
N CYS A 184 -20.55 -0.41 -1.48
CA CYS A 184 -20.62 0.14 -0.13
C CYS A 184 -20.59 -0.96 0.94
N ASP A 185 -20.45 -2.22 0.52
CA ASP A 185 -20.47 -3.40 1.39
C ASP A 185 -19.08 -4.04 1.50
N LEU A 186 -18.65 -4.27 2.73
CA LEU A 186 -17.36 -4.90 3.03
C LEU A 186 -17.34 -6.39 2.69
N ILE A 187 -18.49 -7.08 2.69
CA ILE A 187 -18.60 -8.49 2.31
C ILE A 187 -18.40 -8.61 0.80
N ALA A 188 -19.09 -7.79 0.03
CA ALA A 188 -18.91 -7.75 -1.42
C ALA A 188 -17.46 -7.39 -1.81
N LEU A 189 -16.84 -6.43 -1.09
CA LEU A 189 -15.42 -6.13 -1.29
C LEU A 189 -14.54 -7.35 -0.99
N HIS A 190 -14.80 -8.05 0.12
CA HIS A 190 -14.05 -9.26 0.48
C HIS A 190 -14.14 -10.35 -0.62
N GLU A 191 -15.31 -10.54 -1.22
CA GLU A 191 -15.50 -11.50 -2.34
C GLU A 191 -14.68 -11.08 -3.57
N LEU A 192 -14.69 -9.80 -3.94
CA LEU A 192 -13.86 -9.29 -5.03
C LEU A 192 -12.35 -9.52 -4.77
N LEU A 193 -11.90 -9.34 -3.52
CA LEU A 193 -10.51 -9.58 -3.14
C LEU A 193 -10.11 -11.06 -3.21
N ASN A 194 -11.04 -11.99 -3.01
CA ASN A 194 -10.77 -13.42 -3.15
C ASN A 194 -10.51 -13.84 -4.62
N ALA A 195 -10.93 -13.04 -5.59
CA ALA A 195 -10.66 -13.26 -7.01
C ALA A 195 -9.30 -12.72 -7.47
N LEU A 196 -8.55 -12.04 -6.60
CA LEU A 196 -7.20 -11.57 -6.94
C LEU A 196 -6.27 -12.76 -7.23
N PRO A 197 -5.41 -12.65 -8.24
CA PRO A 197 -4.39 -13.67 -8.49
C PRO A 197 -3.41 -13.74 -7.31
N PRO A 198 -2.78 -14.91 -7.08
CA PRO A 198 -1.71 -15.02 -6.12
C PRO A 198 -0.59 -14.04 -6.45
N ARG A 199 0.11 -13.57 -5.42
CA ARG A 199 1.25 -12.68 -5.60
C ARG A 199 2.38 -13.39 -6.33
N VAL A 200 3.06 -12.65 -7.21
CA VAL A 200 4.32 -13.10 -7.80
C VAL A 200 5.41 -13.09 -6.72
N GLU A 201 6.30 -14.08 -6.73
CA GLU A 201 7.45 -14.08 -5.82
C GLU A 201 8.37 -12.89 -6.13
N THR A 202 8.74 -12.13 -5.10
CA THR A 202 9.66 -11.01 -5.25
C THR A 202 11.11 -11.50 -5.34
N SER A 203 11.94 -10.79 -6.10
CA SER A 203 13.38 -11.12 -6.23
C SER A 203 14.13 -11.12 -4.89
N THR A 204 13.66 -10.38 -3.90
CA THR A 204 14.20 -10.39 -2.53
C THR A 204 13.98 -11.73 -1.80
N ASN A 205 12.91 -12.46 -2.10
CA ASN A 205 12.66 -13.77 -1.50
C ASN A 205 13.53 -14.87 -2.12
N ILE A 206 13.88 -14.77 -3.39
CA ILE A 206 14.71 -15.74 -4.10
C ILE A 206 16.11 -15.83 -3.46
N HIS A 207 16.71 -14.71 -3.07
CA HIS A 207 18.03 -14.71 -2.42
C HIS A 207 18.03 -15.31 -1.02
N ARG A 208 16.95 -15.19 -0.25
CA ARG A 208 16.83 -15.80 1.09
C ARG A 208 16.66 -17.31 1.04
N LEU A 209 15.93 -17.82 0.04
CA LEU A 209 15.76 -19.28 -0.15
C LEU A 209 17.05 -19.96 -0.62
N ALA A 210 17.92 -19.28 -1.35
CA ALA A 210 19.20 -19.81 -1.84
C ALA A 210 20.26 -19.97 -0.72
N ILE A 211 20.16 -19.20 0.37
CA ILE A 211 21.12 -19.23 1.50
C ILE A 211 20.74 -20.27 2.58
N GLY A 212 19.54 -20.86 2.51
CA GLY A 212 18.97 -21.71 3.54
C GLY A 212 19.15 -23.21 3.39
N LYS A 213 20.03 -23.73 2.52
CA LYS A 213 20.35 -25.16 2.52
C LYS A 213 21.55 -25.44 3.43
N PRO A 214 21.36 -26.11 4.59
CA PRO A 214 22.52 -26.62 5.34
C PRO A 214 23.22 -27.65 4.48
N VAL A 215 24.50 -27.45 4.22
CA VAL A 215 25.39 -28.51 3.74
C VAL A 215 25.62 -29.43 4.91
N CYS A 216 24.97 -30.60 4.91
CA CYS A 216 25.36 -31.71 5.77
C CYS A 216 26.71 -32.24 5.25
N LEU A 217 27.73 -32.07 6.07
CA LEU A 217 28.96 -32.87 6.04
C LEU A 217 28.76 -34.12 6.84
#